data_93f4e7b63d268d8a8b59e8f44d78c234
#
_entry.id   93f4e7b63d268d8a8b59e8f44d78c234
#
_cell.length_a   1.000
_cell.length_b   1.000
_cell.length_c   1.000
_cell.angle_alpha   90.00
_cell.angle_beta   90.00
_cell.angle_gamma   90.00
#
_symmetry.space_group_name_H-M   'P 1'
#
loop_
_entity.id
_entity.type
_entity.pdbx_description
1 polymer ?
#
loop_
_entity_poly.entity_id
_entity_poly.type
_entity_poly.pdbx_seq_one_letter_code
_entity_poly.pdbx_strand_id
1 'polypeptide(L)'
;MPPQSLPELTDAVTGLWREARWREERLAAIELTGARLARDELAMLPLYEEIIRDGAWWDLVDALAHRLGGLLLAHPETLASLLRRWSRDPDLWIRRASITAQLGAKGATDRELLADVITANLGDRELFIRKAIGWALRDFSTTDPDWVRDFVDRAGDGLSPLSRREALRKLGPTNEIR
;
A
#
# COMPACT_ATOMS: atom_id res chain seq x y z
N MET A 1 22.10 20.69 9.46
CA MET A 1 21.54 20.21 10.75
C MET A 1 20.31 19.35 10.44
N PRO A 2 19.97 18.36 11.27
CA PRO A 2 18.74 17.61 11.07
C PRO A 2 17.51 18.52 11.26
N PRO A 3 16.39 18.27 10.54
CA PRO A 3 15.15 19.03 10.70
C PRO A 3 14.65 19.00 12.16
N GLN A 4 14.18 20.13 12.67
CA GLN A 4 13.69 20.28 14.04
C GLN A 4 12.15 20.42 14.10
N SER A 5 11.51 20.60 12.94
CA SER A 5 10.06 20.75 12.81
C SER A 5 9.53 20.01 11.58
N LEU A 6 8.22 19.75 11.57
CA LEU A 6 7.58 19.11 10.42
C LEU A 6 7.73 19.93 9.13
N PRO A 7 7.55 21.25 9.11
CA PRO A 7 7.82 22.06 7.91
C PRO A 7 9.26 21.92 7.40
N GLU A 8 10.26 22.01 8.28
CA GLU A 8 11.67 21.82 7.88
C GLU A 8 11.92 20.41 7.30
N LEU A 9 11.29 19.38 7.87
CA LEU A 9 11.38 18.04 7.34
C LEU A 9 10.72 17.93 5.96
N THR A 10 9.54 18.50 5.80
CA THR A 10 8.80 18.50 4.52
C THR A 10 9.62 19.21 3.45
N ASP A 11 10.20 20.38 3.76
CA ASP A 11 11.05 21.12 2.83
C ASP A 11 12.30 20.33 2.45
N ALA A 12 12.95 19.68 3.43
CA ALA A 12 14.14 18.85 3.17
C ALA A 12 13.81 17.64 2.28
N VAL A 13 12.71 16.94 2.55
CA VAL A 13 12.27 15.81 1.72
C VAL A 13 11.91 16.27 0.31
N THR A 14 11.14 17.36 0.21
CA THR A 14 10.70 17.92 -1.07
C THR A 14 11.91 18.37 -1.92
N GLY A 15 12.87 19.09 -1.32
CA GLY A 15 14.08 19.50 -1.99
C GLY A 15 14.89 18.32 -2.51
N LEU A 16 15.18 17.34 -1.62
CA LEU A 16 15.91 16.13 -2.00
C LEU A 16 15.18 15.34 -3.08
N TRP A 17 13.87 15.20 -3.02
CA TRP A 17 13.06 14.50 -4.01
C TRP A 17 13.10 15.16 -5.38
N ARG A 18 12.84 16.48 -5.43
CA ARG A 18 12.72 17.24 -6.70
C ARG A 18 14.06 17.49 -7.36
N GLU A 19 15.15 17.63 -6.59
CA GLU A 19 16.50 17.85 -7.10
C GLU A 19 17.26 16.55 -7.40
N ALA A 20 16.68 15.40 -7.02
CA ALA A 20 17.30 14.08 -7.19
C ALA A 20 17.68 13.80 -8.65
N ARG A 21 18.94 13.46 -8.87
CA ARG A 21 19.48 13.03 -10.16
C ARG A 21 19.61 11.51 -10.24
N TRP A 22 19.70 10.87 -9.06
CA TRP A 22 19.90 9.44 -8.92
C TRP A 22 18.74 8.81 -8.13
N ARG A 23 18.49 7.54 -8.42
CA ARG A 23 17.44 6.77 -7.72
C ARG A 23 17.67 6.69 -6.22
N GLU A 24 18.92 6.56 -5.80
CA GLU A 24 19.33 6.48 -4.41
C GLU A 24 18.99 7.74 -3.62
N GLU A 25 19.05 8.90 -4.27
CA GLU A 25 18.63 10.17 -3.67
C GLU A 25 17.12 10.22 -3.45
N ARG A 26 16.33 9.69 -4.39
CA ARG A 26 14.88 9.53 -4.23
C ARG A 26 14.53 8.56 -3.09
N LEU A 27 15.25 7.43 -2.99
CA LEU A 27 15.08 6.51 -1.87
C LEU A 27 15.47 7.16 -0.54
N ALA A 28 16.53 7.96 -0.49
CA ALA A 28 16.92 8.71 0.70
C ALA A 28 15.84 9.74 1.10
N ALA A 29 15.21 10.42 0.14
CA ALA A 29 14.09 11.32 0.40
C ALA A 29 12.92 10.56 1.05
N ILE A 30 12.57 9.38 0.53
CA ILE A 30 11.52 8.54 1.11
C ILE A 30 11.91 8.07 2.52
N GLU A 31 13.17 7.66 2.75
CA GLU A 31 13.62 7.27 4.09
C GLU A 31 13.49 8.40 5.11
N LEU A 32 13.77 9.64 4.73
CA LEU A 32 13.56 10.81 5.61
C LEU A 32 12.11 10.96 6.06
N THR A 33 11.12 10.53 5.26
CA THR A 33 9.70 10.53 5.69
C THR A 33 9.43 9.60 6.88
N GLY A 34 10.36 8.71 7.22
CA GLY A 34 10.29 7.86 8.40
C GLY A 34 10.69 8.56 9.70
N ALA A 35 11.14 9.81 9.64
CA ALA A 35 11.51 10.57 10.82
C ALA A 35 10.34 10.69 11.81
N ARG A 36 10.67 10.76 13.12
CA ARG A 36 9.65 10.87 14.18
C ARG A 36 8.73 12.07 14.00
N LEU A 37 9.22 13.15 13.39
CA LEU A 37 8.45 14.37 13.09
C LEU A 37 7.29 14.14 12.10
N ALA A 38 7.41 13.16 11.20
CA ALA A 38 6.38 12.82 10.23
C ALA A 38 5.41 11.73 10.71
N ARG A 39 5.69 11.15 11.90
CA ARG A 39 4.87 10.04 12.40
C ARG A 39 3.45 10.52 12.68
N ASP A 40 2.49 9.80 12.08
CA ASP A 40 1.06 10.03 12.27
C ASP A 40 0.55 11.41 11.83
N GLU A 41 1.34 12.14 11.01
CA GLU A 41 1.03 13.50 10.56
C GLU A 41 0.31 13.50 9.20
N LEU A 42 -0.99 13.78 9.21
CA LEU A 42 -1.80 13.90 7.98
C LEU A 42 -1.27 14.97 7.00
N ALA A 43 -0.55 15.97 7.52
CA ALA A 43 0.08 17.00 6.70
C ALA A 43 1.14 16.46 5.73
N MET A 44 1.61 15.22 5.93
CA MET A 44 2.52 14.53 5.00
C MET A 44 1.83 13.95 3.76
N LEU A 45 0.52 13.79 3.77
CA LEU A 45 -0.21 13.13 2.67
C LEU A 45 -0.01 13.77 1.30
N PRO A 46 -0.04 15.11 1.14
CA PRO A 46 0.24 15.72 -0.16
C PRO A 46 1.61 15.37 -0.72
N LEU A 47 2.64 15.32 0.16
CA LEU A 47 3.98 14.93 -0.25
C LEU A 47 4.06 13.44 -0.60
N TYR A 48 3.38 12.56 0.13
CA TYR A 48 3.30 11.14 -0.21
C TYR A 48 2.62 10.93 -1.56
N GLU A 49 1.54 11.65 -1.84
CA GLU A 49 0.86 11.59 -3.13
C GLU A 49 1.77 12.07 -4.27
N GLU A 50 2.50 13.18 -4.08
CA GLU A 50 3.49 13.68 -5.05
C GLU A 50 4.56 12.62 -5.33
N ILE A 51 5.15 12.03 -4.30
CA ILE A 51 6.18 10.98 -4.43
C ILE A 51 5.65 9.77 -5.18
N ILE A 52 4.42 9.33 -4.91
CA ILE A 52 3.81 8.17 -5.59
C ILE A 52 3.61 8.46 -7.07
N ARG A 53 3.04 9.64 -7.42
CA ARG A 53 2.74 10.00 -8.80
C ARG A 53 4.00 10.25 -9.63
N ASP A 54 4.96 11.00 -9.09
CA ASP A 54 6.20 11.34 -9.78
C ASP A 54 7.19 10.17 -9.81
N GLY A 55 7.25 9.39 -8.73
CA GLY A 55 8.11 8.22 -8.62
C GLY A 55 7.77 7.12 -9.61
N ALA A 56 6.49 6.91 -9.85
CA ALA A 56 5.89 6.03 -10.86
C ALA A 56 6.62 4.69 -11.07
N TRP A 57 7.08 4.07 -9.97
CA TRP A 57 7.75 2.79 -9.99
C TRP A 57 7.57 2.05 -8.67
N TRP A 58 7.45 0.73 -8.75
CA TRP A 58 7.00 -0.12 -7.64
C TRP A 58 7.80 0.02 -6.34
N ASP A 59 9.13 0.11 -6.37
CA ASP A 59 9.94 0.15 -5.16
C ASP A 59 9.89 1.51 -4.44
N LEU A 60 9.72 2.62 -5.18
CA LEU A 60 9.50 3.94 -4.61
C LEU A 60 8.11 4.02 -3.96
N VAL A 61 7.09 3.47 -4.64
CA VAL A 61 5.71 3.45 -4.14
C VAL A 61 5.57 2.55 -2.91
N ASP A 62 6.12 1.33 -2.97
CA ASP A 62 6.01 0.35 -1.88
C ASP A 62 6.77 0.79 -0.63
N ALA A 63 7.84 1.58 -0.78
CA ALA A 63 8.58 2.15 0.34
C ALA A 63 7.71 3.08 1.22
N LEU A 64 6.62 3.66 0.65
CA LEU A 64 5.66 4.47 1.41
C LEU A 64 4.54 3.65 2.07
N ALA A 65 4.39 2.37 1.76
CA ALA A 65 3.29 1.55 2.30
C ALA A 65 3.20 1.60 3.83
N HIS A 66 4.33 1.47 4.53
CA HIS A 66 4.35 1.55 6.00
C HIS A 66 3.98 2.92 6.54
N ARG A 67 4.26 4.00 5.81
CA ARG A 67 3.87 5.37 6.20
C ARG A 67 2.35 5.53 6.11
N LEU A 68 1.76 5.06 5.02
CA LEU A 68 0.29 5.03 4.84
C LEU A 68 -0.38 4.12 5.87
N GLY A 69 0.22 2.96 6.17
CA GLY A 69 -0.26 2.05 7.22
C GLY A 69 -0.24 2.69 8.61
N GLY A 70 0.82 3.43 8.95
CA GLY A 70 0.91 4.20 10.21
C GLY A 70 -0.19 5.26 10.31
N LEU A 71 -0.38 6.02 9.23
CA LEU A 71 -1.47 7.02 9.17
C LEU A 71 -2.85 6.37 9.26
N LEU A 72 -3.05 5.19 8.66
CA LEU A 72 -4.33 4.48 8.76
C LEU A 72 -4.64 4.06 10.19
N LEU A 73 -3.64 3.61 10.94
CA LEU A 73 -3.80 3.25 12.36
C LEU A 73 -4.11 4.48 13.23
N ALA A 74 -3.46 5.62 12.95
CA ALA A 74 -3.65 6.86 13.72
C ALA A 74 -4.96 7.59 13.35
N HIS A 75 -5.38 7.52 12.10
CA HIS A 75 -6.51 8.26 11.54
C HIS A 75 -7.41 7.35 10.66
N PRO A 76 -8.02 6.30 11.24
CA PRO A 76 -8.65 5.22 10.47
C PRO A 76 -9.73 5.71 9.50
N GLU A 77 -10.64 6.58 9.93
CA GLU A 77 -11.74 7.06 9.08
C GLU A 77 -11.23 7.90 7.89
N THR A 78 -10.31 8.81 8.16
CA THR A 78 -9.74 9.72 7.14
C THR A 78 -8.97 8.93 6.10
N LEU A 79 -8.08 8.03 6.55
CA LEU A 79 -7.26 7.24 5.64
C LEU A 79 -8.06 6.17 4.90
N ALA A 80 -9.00 5.49 5.54
CA ALA A 80 -9.83 4.50 4.86
C ALA A 80 -10.64 5.15 3.73
N SER A 81 -11.21 6.34 3.98
CA SER A 81 -11.91 7.12 2.94
C SER A 81 -10.97 7.51 1.79
N LEU A 82 -9.76 7.97 2.10
CA LEU A 82 -8.74 8.32 1.11
C LEU A 82 -8.34 7.10 0.27
N LEU A 83 -8.01 5.98 0.91
CA LEU A 83 -7.56 4.77 0.22
C LEU A 83 -8.65 4.15 -0.67
N ARG A 84 -9.93 4.23 -0.27
CA ARG A 84 -11.06 3.86 -1.15
C ARG A 84 -11.16 4.76 -2.38
N ARG A 85 -10.88 6.07 -2.26
CA ARG A 85 -10.80 6.96 -3.44
C ARG A 85 -9.60 6.63 -4.30
N TRP A 86 -8.42 6.43 -3.69
CA TRP A 86 -7.19 6.08 -4.39
C TRP A 86 -7.29 4.75 -5.13
N SER A 87 -8.07 3.80 -4.62
CA SER A 87 -8.27 2.51 -5.31
C SER A 87 -8.97 2.63 -6.68
N ARG A 88 -9.55 3.80 -6.98
CA ARG A 88 -10.23 4.12 -8.25
C ARG A 88 -9.53 5.23 -9.04
N ASP A 89 -8.36 5.65 -8.61
CA ASP A 89 -7.60 6.72 -9.28
C ASP A 89 -7.16 6.27 -10.69
N PRO A 90 -7.15 7.16 -11.70
CA PRO A 90 -6.63 6.84 -13.03
C PRO A 90 -5.15 6.43 -13.01
N ASP A 91 -4.36 6.95 -12.07
CA ASP A 91 -2.96 6.60 -11.90
C ASP A 91 -2.82 5.21 -11.24
N LEU A 92 -2.14 4.30 -11.92
CA LEU A 92 -1.94 2.93 -11.42
C LEU A 92 -1.11 2.88 -10.13
N TRP A 93 -0.21 3.83 -9.91
CA TRP A 93 0.66 3.84 -8.74
C TRP A 93 -0.07 4.30 -7.49
N ILE A 94 -1.02 5.20 -7.63
CA ILE A 94 -1.95 5.59 -6.56
C ILE A 94 -2.87 4.39 -6.21
N ARG A 95 -3.41 3.68 -7.22
CA ARG A 95 -4.19 2.44 -6.96
C ARG A 95 -3.33 1.39 -6.25
N ARG A 96 -2.07 1.20 -6.70
CA ARG A 96 -1.13 0.28 -6.05
C ARG A 96 -0.90 0.65 -4.59
N ALA A 97 -0.63 1.92 -4.30
CA ALA A 97 -0.42 2.41 -2.94
C ALA A 97 -1.63 2.11 -2.02
N SER A 98 -2.86 2.27 -2.54
CA SER A 98 -4.07 1.94 -1.76
C SER A 98 -4.15 0.46 -1.41
N ILE A 99 -3.74 -0.43 -2.31
CA ILE A 99 -3.78 -1.89 -2.10
C ILE A 99 -2.69 -2.32 -1.11
N THR A 100 -1.51 -1.69 -1.16
CA THR A 100 -0.34 -2.07 -0.35
C THR A 100 -0.28 -1.36 1.01
N ALA A 101 -1.15 -0.38 1.28
CA ALA A 101 -1.12 0.44 2.49
C ALA A 101 -1.21 -0.36 3.80
N GLN A 102 -1.83 -1.53 3.79
CA GLN A 102 -1.99 -2.38 4.98
C GLN A 102 -0.97 -3.52 5.09
N LEU A 103 0.06 -3.55 4.22
CA LEU A 103 1.11 -4.57 4.32
C LEU A 103 1.79 -4.53 5.68
N GLY A 104 1.89 -5.71 6.30
CA GLY A 104 2.48 -5.88 7.62
C GLY A 104 1.60 -5.48 8.80
N ALA A 105 0.37 -5.01 8.59
CA ALA A 105 -0.56 -4.64 9.66
C ALA A 105 -1.06 -5.83 10.49
N LYS A 106 -0.96 -7.05 9.96
CA LYS A 106 -1.33 -8.30 10.66
C LYS A 106 -2.74 -8.22 11.27
N GLY A 107 -2.84 -8.40 12.61
CA GLY A 107 -4.12 -8.33 13.32
C GLY A 107 -4.81 -6.95 13.32
N ALA A 108 -4.08 -5.88 12.97
CA ALA A 108 -4.64 -4.54 12.82
C ALA A 108 -5.17 -4.25 11.40
N THR A 109 -5.13 -5.24 10.50
CA THR A 109 -5.67 -5.08 9.14
C THR A 109 -7.19 -4.86 9.20
N ASP A 110 -7.65 -3.75 8.62
CA ASP A 110 -9.05 -3.52 8.31
C ASP A 110 -9.45 -4.40 7.11
N ARG A 111 -10.18 -5.47 7.38
CA ARG A 111 -10.60 -6.48 6.38
C ARG A 111 -11.57 -5.89 5.35
N GLU A 112 -12.45 -4.98 5.79
CA GLU A 112 -13.41 -4.34 4.91
C GLU A 112 -12.71 -3.41 3.93
N LEU A 113 -11.82 -2.56 4.41
CA LEU A 113 -11.01 -1.70 3.56
C LEU A 113 -10.15 -2.52 2.59
N LEU A 114 -9.50 -3.59 3.06
CA LEU A 114 -8.71 -4.47 2.20
C LEU A 114 -9.56 -5.09 1.08
N ALA A 115 -10.76 -5.57 1.43
CA ALA A 115 -11.70 -6.10 0.45
C ALA A 115 -12.13 -5.02 -0.56
N ASP A 116 -12.46 -3.81 -0.11
CA ASP A 116 -12.93 -2.72 -0.95
C ASP A 116 -11.89 -2.28 -1.98
N VAL A 117 -10.64 -2.04 -1.53
CA VAL A 117 -9.58 -1.57 -2.43
C VAL A 117 -9.16 -2.64 -3.44
N ILE A 118 -9.21 -3.92 -3.06
CA ILE A 118 -8.95 -5.03 -3.99
C ILE A 118 -10.11 -5.18 -4.97
N THR A 119 -11.36 -5.17 -4.48
CA THR A 119 -12.55 -5.33 -5.32
C THR A 119 -12.65 -4.25 -6.39
N ALA A 120 -12.26 -3.02 -6.06
CA ALA A 120 -12.21 -1.91 -7.03
C ALA A 120 -11.20 -2.16 -8.18
N ASN A 121 -10.27 -3.10 -8.01
CA ASN A 121 -9.21 -3.42 -8.96
C ASN A 121 -9.27 -4.88 -9.48
N LEU A 122 -10.37 -5.60 -9.22
CA LEU A 122 -10.61 -6.91 -9.82
C LEU A 122 -10.73 -6.75 -11.36
N GLY A 123 -10.09 -7.65 -12.09
CA GLY A 123 -10.08 -7.58 -13.56
C GLY A 123 -9.08 -6.58 -14.15
N ASP A 124 -8.34 -5.83 -13.33
CA ASP A 124 -7.28 -4.94 -13.81
C ASP A 124 -6.21 -5.76 -14.58
N ARG A 125 -5.80 -5.24 -15.74
CA ARG A 125 -4.83 -5.90 -16.61
C ARG A 125 -3.39 -5.52 -16.31
N GLU A 126 -3.18 -4.46 -15.52
CA GLU A 126 -1.86 -3.98 -15.16
C GLU A 126 -1.12 -4.98 -14.27
N LEU A 127 0.09 -5.36 -14.69
CA LEU A 127 0.90 -6.35 -13.98
C LEU A 127 1.15 -5.96 -12.53
N PHE A 128 1.44 -4.67 -12.29
CA PHE A 128 1.79 -4.16 -10.98
C PHE A 128 0.59 -4.12 -10.03
N ILE A 129 -0.63 -3.95 -10.54
CA ILE A 129 -1.87 -4.05 -9.75
C ILE A 129 -2.14 -5.50 -9.38
N ARG A 130 -2.09 -6.42 -10.35
CA ARG A 130 -2.29 -7.85 -10.09
C ARG A 130 -1.29 -8.42 -9.09
N LYS A 131 -0.02 -7.96 -9.14
CA LYS A 131 1.00 -8.32 -8.16
C LYS A 131 0.69 -7.73 -6.78
N ALA A 132 0.27 -6.47 -6.69
CA ALA A 132 -0.10 -5.83 -5.43
C ALA A 132 -1.24 -6.57 -4.73
N ILE A 133 -2.30 -6.92 -5.46
CA ILE A 133 -3.43 -7.70 -4.95
C ILE A 133 -2.94 -9.05 -4.38
N GLY A 134 -2.17 -9.79 -5.17
CA GLY A 134 -1.64 -11.08 -4.72
C GLY A 134 -0.74 -10.95 -3.49
N TRP A 135 0.08 -9.90 -3.42
CA TRP A 135 0.96 -9.64 -2.28
C TRP A 135 0.19 -9.27 -1.02
N ALA A 136 -0.78 -8.34 -1.12
CA ALA A 136 -1.58 -7.93 0.02
C ALA A 136 -2.37 -9.11 0.62
N LEU A 137 -3.01 -9.92 -0.21
CA LEU A 137 -3.71 -11.13 0.24
C LEU A 137 -2.75 -12.16 0.84
N ARG A 138 -1.58 -12.40 0.23
CA ARG A 138 -0.56 -13.31 0.75
C ARG A 138 0.01 -12.84 2.10
N ASP A 139 0.21 -11.54 2.26
CA ASP A 139 0.66 -10.98 3.54
C ASP A 139 -0.37 -11.25 4.61
N PHE A 140 -1.62 -10.92 4.35
CA PHE A 140 -2.72 -11.11 5.29
C PHE A 140 -3.06 -12.60 5.54
N SER A 141 -2.77 -13.50 4.59
CA SER A 141 -3.00 -14.94 4.76
C SER A 141 -2.23 -15.58 5.92
N THR A 142 -1.16 -14.92 6.37
CA THR A 142 -0.41 -15.37 7.56
C THR A 142 -1.12 -15.04 8.87
N THR A 143 -2.08 -14.13 8.84
CA THR A 143 -2.86 -13.68 9.99
C THR A 143 -4.26 -14.29 9.98
N ASP A 144 -4.91 -14.30 8.83
CA ASP A 144 -6.26 -14.86 8.65
C ASP A 144 -6.36 -15.66 7.35
N PRO A 145 -5.90 -16.92 7.37
CA PRO A 145 -5.91 -17.77 6.20
C PRO A 145 -7.31 -18.07 5.67
N ASP A 146 -8.30 -18.22 6.56
CA ASP A 146 -9.65 -18.59 6.18
C ASP A 146 -10.36 -17.42 5.49
N TRP A 147 -10.22 -16.21 6.01
CA TRP A 147 -10.74 -15.02 5.36
C TRP A 147 -10.16 -14.84 3.94
N VAL A 148 -8.85 -15.10 3.76
CA VAL A 148 -8.22 -14.98 2.44
C VAL A 148 -8.75 -16.05 1.48
N ARG A 149 -8.96 -17.31 1.92
CA ARG A 149 -9.58 -18.35 1.10
C ARG A 149 -10.97 -17.93 0.66
N ASP A 150 -11.81 -17.53 1.62
CA ASP A 150 -13.18 -17.08 1.35
C ASP A 150 -13.23 -15.89 0.40
N PHE A 151 -12.31 -14.93 0.54
CA PHE A 151 -12.21 -13.81 -0.36
C PHE A 151 -11.85 -14.24 -1.78
N VAL A 152 -10.82 -15.10 -1.91
CA VAL A 152 -10.36 -15.63 -3.21
C VAL A 152 -11.46 -16.42 -3.91
N ASP A 153 -12.24 -17.21 -3.17
CA ASP A 153 -13.33 -18.01 -3.72
C ASP A 153 -14.51 -17.15 -4.16
N ARG A 154 -14.88 -16.15 -3.36
CA ARG A 154 -15.93 -15.18 -3.73
C ARG A 154 -15.55 -14.31 -4.93
N ALA A 155 -14.29 -13.90 -5.02
CA ALA A 155 -13.80 -13.11 -6.15
C ALA A 155 -13.80 -13.89 -7.48
N GLY A 156 -13.74 -15.23 -7.43
CA GLY A 156 -13.88 -16.11 -8.58
C GLY A 156 -12.98 -15.70 -9.75
N ASP A 157 -13.54 -15.64 -10.94
CA ASP A 157 -12.83 -15.27 -12.18
C ASP A 157 -12.47 -13.78 -12.27
N GLY A 158 -13.02 -12.94 -11.38
CA GLY A 158 -12.62 -11.54 -11.26
C GLY A 158 -11.19 -11.39 -10.77
N LEU A 159 -10.68 -12.37 -9.99
CA LEU A 159 -9.32 -12.36 -9.51
C LEU A 159 -8.38 -13.01 -10.54
N SER A 160 -7.36 -12.26 -10.98
CA SER A 160 -6.42 -12.78 -11.98
C SER A 160 -5.74 -14.07 -11.52
N PRO A 161 -5.39 -15.01 -12.44
CA PRO A 161 -4.66 -16.23 -12.07
C PRO A 161 -3.33 -15.94 -11.36
N LEU A 162 -2.67 -14.83 -11.68
CA LEU A 162 -1.46 -14.39 -11.00
C LEU A 162 -1.75 -14.01 -9.54
N SER A 163 -2.77 -13.15 -9.31
CA SER A 163 -3.15 -12.71 -7.97
C SER A 163 -3.60 -13.88 -7.10
N ARG A 164 -4.41 -14.79 -7.65
CA ARG A 164 -4.88 -16.00 -6.96
C ARG A 164 -3.71 -16.89 -6.53
N ARG A 165 -2.79 -17.22 -7.44
CA ARG A 165 -1.61 -18.03 -7.12
C ARG A 165 -0.75 -17.39 -6.04
N GLU A 166 -0.53 -16.08 -6.11
CA GLU A 166 0.25 -15.36 -5.10
C GLU A 166 -0.46 -15.29 -3.75
N ALA A 167 -1.75 -15.04 -3.71
CA ALA A 167 -2.55 -15.00 -2.48
C ALA A 167 -2.48 -16.32 -1.70
N LEU A 168 -2.61 -17.43 -2.41
CA LEU A 168 -2.67 -18.78 -1.82
C LEU A 168 -1.28 -19.42 -1.61
N ARG A 169 -0.19 -18.77 -2.01
CA ARG A 169 1.15 -19.37 -2.04
C ARG A 169 1.64 -19.90 -0.69
N LYS A 170 1.20 -19.30 0.41
CA LYS A 170 1.57 -19.73 1.77
C LYS A 170 0.52 -20.64 2.41
N LEU A 171 -0.62 -20.79 1.78
CA LEU A 171 -1.70 -21.63 2.25
C LEU A 171 -1.55 -22.99 1.57
N GLY A 172 -1.36 -24.05 2.34
CA GLY A 172 -1.38 -25.43 1.83
C GLY A 172 -2.71 -25.77 1.13
N PRO A 173 -2.80 -26.94 0.46
CA PRO A 173 -4.06 -27.40 -0.10
C PRO A 173 -5.14 -27.42 0.99
N THR A 174 -6.34 -26.99 0.64
CA THR A 174 -7.50 -27.08 1.54
C THR A 174 -7.67 -28.53 1.95
N ASN A 175 -7.49 -28.85 3.23
CA ASN A 175 -7.93 -30.14 3.74
C ASN A 175 -9.47 -30.13 3.64
N GLU A 176 -10.00 -30.64 2.55
CA GLU A 176 -11.40 -31.08 2.51
C GLU A 176 -11.51 -32.19 3.55
N ILE A 177 -12.00 -31.84 4.73
CA ILE A 177 -12.48 -32.83 5.71
C ILE A 177 -13.69 -33.48 5.05
N ARG A 178 -13.48 -34.72 4.60
CA ARG A 178 -14.53 -35.60 4.14
C ARG A 178 -15.40 -36.01 5.31
#